data_59248f0bd11433bf6cf45430dacd4b0b
#
_entry.id   59248f0bd11433bf6cf45430dacd4b0b
#
_cell.length_a   1.000
_cell.length_b   1.000
_cell.length_c   1.000
_cell.angle_alpha   90.00
_cell.angle_beta   90.00
_cell.angle_gamma   90.00
#
_symmetry.space_group_name_H-M   'P 1'
#
loop_
_entity.id
_entity.type
_entity.pdbx_description
1 polymer ?
#
loop_
_entity_poly.entity_id
_entity_poly.type
_entity_poly.pdbx_seq_one_letter_code
_entity_poly.pdbx_strand_id
1 'polypeptide(L)'
;MKAVAFFEHGPVDVLQYREDFPDPVAGKDEVIIDIKYCGINHLDIWTRQGTGAAADKKIRLPHICGCDIVGTRVSNGERVMIYPGIFCGRCQYCLGNYNNTSTRREGKRRRRIRRNSTDDDSNKRENLCSQFAIIGGFSDYNGGYAERVAVPEKNIIRLPDRLKDETAATLAVSYLTAWNMLKENSASRKKKILVYGASSGVGMATIQLANALGATVITTVSGNLKHDFAKKIGAHHIINRTRQDVTNEVKKIVPAGVDIVIDHVGAETWATSIAALRQGGRMAVCGMTSGNEATVPVRTFYTKQIVMVGSLLGTRAQLQELINFIIRKKIHPVIDSVFPLQDAKEAQKKMEAGMHLGKILLKL
;
A
#
# COMPACT_ATOMS: atom_id res chain seq x y z
N MET A 1 -17.79 5.32 -22.34
CA MET A 1 -17.94 5.21 -20.87
C MET A 1 -17.56 6.52 -20.18
N LYS A 2 -18.05 6.75 -18.97
CA LYS A 2 -17.61 7.85 -18.12
C LYS A 2 -16.24 7.52 -17.53
N ALA A 3 -15.32 8.51 -17.52
CA ALA A 3 -13.97 8.37 -16.96
C ALA A 3 -13.40 9.72 -16.53
N VAL A 4 -12.43 9.71 -15.61
CA VAL A 4 -11.57 10.84 -15.30
C VAL A 4 -10.16 10.52 -15.77
N ALA A 5 -9.72 11.21 -16.80
CA ALA A 5 -8.43 11.01 -17.45
C ALA A 5 -7.58 12.28 -17.44
N PHE A 6 -6.28 12.14 -17.64
CA PHE A 6 -5.39 13.26 -17.94
C PHE A 6 -4.66 13.00 -19.27
N PHE A 7 -4.39 14.09 -20.01
CA PHE A 7 -3.82 14.07 -21.35
C PHE A 7 -2.38 14.60 -21.36
N GLU A 8 -1.97 15.19 -20.25
CA GLU A 8 -0.62 15.68 -19.96
C GLU A 8 -0.34 15.57 -18.46
N HIS A 9 0.92 15.46 -18.09
CA HIS A 9 1.30 15.48 -16.68
C HIS A 9 1.20 16.91 -16.12
N GLY A 10 0.76 17.03 -14.84
CA GLY A 10 0.62 18.35 -14.25
C GLY A 10 -0.11 18.40 -12.91
N PRO A 11 -0.53 19.60 -12.49
CA PRO A 11 -1.32 19.81 -11.27
C PRO A 11 -2.70 19.14 -11.38
N VAL A 12 -3.47 19.21 -10.32
CA VAL A 12 -4.79 18.53 -10.26
C VAL A 12 -5.76 18.97 -11.37
N ASP A 13 -5.54 20.16 -11.94
CA ASP A 13 -6.38 20.72 -12.98
C ASP A 13 -6.30 20.01 -14.33
N VAL A 14 -5.26 19.20 -14.58
CA VAL A 14 -5.17 18.37 -15.79
C VAL A 14 -6.16 17.18 -15.80
N LEU A 15 -6.76 16.84 -14.65
CA LEU A 15 -7.81 15.84 -14.60
C LEU A 15 -9.09 16.33 -15.29
N GLN A 16 -9.58 15.56 -16.25
CA GLN A 16 -10.77 15.84 -17.04
C GLN A 16 -11.80 14.72 -16.87
N TYR A 17 -12.98 15.07 -16.41
CA TYR A 17 -14.13 14.17 -16.48
C TYR A 17 -14.67 14.13 -17.91
N ARG A 18 -14.84 12.93 -18.44
CA ARG A 18 -15.34 12.68 -19.80
C ARG A 18 -16.49 11.68 -19.73
N GLU A 19 -17.56 11.95 -20.47
CA GLU A 19 -18.70 11.03 -20.60
C GLU A 19 -18.58 10.10 -21.80
N ASP A 20 -17.74 10.50 -22.74
CA ASP A 20 -17.53 9.88 -24.05
C ASP A 20 -16.16 9.17 -24.20
N PHE A 21 -15.50 8.83 -23.07
CA PHE A 21 -14.23 8.12 -23.16
C PHE A 21 -14.43 6.72 -23.77
N PRO A 22 -13.54 6.26 -24.66
CA PRO A 22 -13.67 4.93 -25.27
C PRO A 22 -13.83 3.82 -24.25
N ASP A 23 -14.73 2.87 -24.52
CA ASP A 23 -14.82 1.66 -23.70
C ASP A 23 -13.54 0.82 -23.83
N PRO A 24 -13.09 0.15 -22.74
CA PRO A 24 -11.94 -0.72 -22.84
C PRO A 24 -12.27 -1.98 -23.66
N VAL A 25 -11.30 -2.41 -24.47
CA VAL A 25 -11.38 -3.66 -25.21
C VAL A 25 -10.43 -4.65 -24.53
N ALA A 26 -10.96 -5.78 -24.09
CA ALA A 26 -10.14 -6.83 -23.48
C ALA A 26 -9.24 -7.49 -24.53
N GLY A 27 -7.94 -7.55 -24.24
CA GLY A 27 -6.97 -8.31 -25.00
C GLY A 27 -7.05 -9.81 -24.70
N LYS A 28 -6.12 -10.57 -25.28
CA LYS A 28 -5.94 -11.98 -24.93
C LYS A 28 -5.59 -12.09 -23.44
N ASP A 29 -6.24 -12.99 -22.75
CA ASP A 29 -6.06 -13.23 -21.30
C ASP A 29 -6.45 -12.02 -20.40
N GLU A 30 -7.31 -11.11 -20.90
CA GLU A 30 -7.87 -10.00 -20.15
C GLU A 30 -9.38 -10.15 -20.00
N VAL A 31 -9.92 -9.45 -19.00
CA VAL A 31 -11.35 -9.39 -18.69
C VAL A 31 -11.78 -7.97 -18.43
N ILE A 32 -13.05 -7.67 -18.72
CA ILE A 32 -13.69 -6.39 -18.43
C ILE A 32 -14.33 -6.44 -17.05
N ILE A 33 -14.10 -5.38 -16.27
CA ILE A 33 -14.69 -5.17 -14.95
C ILE A 33 -15.57 -3.92 -15.01
N ASP A 34 -16.84 -4.05 -14.63
CA ASP A 34 -17.71 -2.92 -14.27
C ASP A 34 -17.32 -2.49 -12.86
N ILE A 35 -16.79 -1.26 -12.72
CA ILE A 35 -16.23 -0.76 -11.47
C ILE A 35 -17.35 -0.20 -10.59
N LYS A 36 -17.28 -0.49 -9.30
CA LYS A 36 -18.19 0.07 -8.28
C LYS A 36 -17.51 1.09 -7.40
N TYR A 37 -16.26 0.80 -7.00
CA TYR A 37 -15.46 1.66 -6.14
C TYR A 37 -13.99 1.63 -6.56
N CYS A 38 -13.36 2.79 -6.44
CA CYS A 38 -11.91 2.91 -6.56
C CYS A 38 -11.34 3.74 -5.40
N GLY A 39 -10.35 3.21 -4.68
CA GLY A 39 -9.68 3.93 -3.61
C GLY A 39 -8.57 4.83 -4.14
N ILE A 40 -8.52 6.08 -3.63
CA ILE A 40 -7.48 7.06 -3.98
C ILE A 40 -6.21 6.80 -3.18
N ASN A 41 -5.06 6.96 -3.83
CA ASN A 41 -3.73 6.80 -3.26
C ASN A 41 -2.80 7.97 -3.68
N HIS A 42 -1.74 8.22 -2.92
CA HIS A 42 -0.69 9.18 -3.31
C HIS A 42 -0.03 8.81 -4.64
N LEU A 43 -0.04 7.51 -4.98
CA LEU A 43 0.45 7.02 -6.26
C LEU A 43 -0.31 7.63 -7.44
N ASP A 44 -1.62 7.86 -7.31
CA ASP A 44 -2.44 8.48 -8.36
C ASP A 44 -2.00 9.92 -8.61
N ILE A 45 -1.63 10.65 -7.54
CA ILE A 45 -1.10 12.01 -7.61
C ILE A 45 0.26 12.01 -8.31
N TRP A 46 1.18 11.13 -7.91
CA TRP A 46 2.50 11.02 -8.54
C TRP A 46 2.40 10.61 -10.02
N THR A 47 1.49 9.69 -10.34
CA THR A 47 1.24 9.25 -11.72
C THR A 47 0.76 10.42 -12.57
N ARG A 48 -0.22 11.18 -12.09
CA ARG A 48 -0.72 12.38 -12.77
C ARG A 48 0.36 13.45 -12.94
N GLN A 49 1.20 13.67 -11.92
CA GLN A 49 2.27 14.66 -11.93
C GLN A 49 3.49 14.22 -12.76
N GLY A 50 3.62 12.92 -13.10
CA GLY A 50 4.83 12.38 -13.71
C GLY A 50 6.02 12.35 -12.74
N THR A 51 5.78 12.19 -11.44
CA THR A 51 6.78 12.25 -10.37
C THR A 51 6.84 10.95 -9.57
N GLY A 52 7.69 10.91 -8.56
CA GLY A 52 7.76 9.77 -7.66
C GLY A 52 8.17 8.49 -8.38
N ALA A 53 7.50 7.40 -8.06
CA ALA A 53 7.73 6.10 -8.71
C ALA A 53 7.37 6.07 -10.20
N ALA A 54 6.67 7.10 -10.70
CA ALA A 54 6.32 7.27 -12.09
C ALA A 54 7.35 8.11 -12.88
N ALA A 55 8.30 8.79 -12.22
CA ALA A 55 9.22 9.74 -12.86
C ALA A 55 10.05 9.11 -14.00
N ASP A 56 10.50 7.86 -13.81
CA ASP A 56 11.32 7.13 -14.79
C ASP A 56 10.50 6.25 -15.73
N LYS A 57 9.16 6.30 -15.66
CA LYS A 57 8.26 5.48 -16.44
C LYS A 57 7.53 6.34 -17.49
N LYS A 58 7.67 5.98 -18.75
CA LYS A 58 6.82 6.56 -19.80
C LYS A 58 5.44 5.93 -19.69
N ILE A 59 4.46 6.73 -19.26
CA ILE A 59 3.06 6.34 -19.18
C ILE A 59 2.39 6.80 -20.46
N ARG A 60 1.62 5.90 -21.07
CA ARG A 60 0.84 6.25 -22.28
C ARG A 60 -0.28 7.22 -21.91
N LEU A 61 -0.36 8.33 -22.63
CA LEU A 61 -1.44 9.33 -22.50
C LEU A 61 -2.43 9.19 -23.68
N PRO A 62 -3.73 9.46 -23.48
CA PRO A 62 -4.34 9.78 -22.19
C PRO A 62 -4.31 8.62 -21.21
N HIS A 63 -4.26 8.92 -19.90
CA HIS A 63 -4.20 7.91 -18.87
C HIS A 63 -5.29 8.11 -17.80
N ILE A 64 -5.79 7.00 -17.27
CA ILE A 64 -6.77 6.94 -16.18
C ILE A 64 -6.09 6.39 -14.93
N CYS A 65 -6.07 7.15 -13.84
CA CYS A 65 -5.55 6.72 -12.54
C CYS A 65 -6.47 5.71 -11.82
N GLY A 66 -6.00 5.21 -10.67
CA GLY A 66 -6.79 4.41 -9.74
C GLY A 66 -6.34 2.95 -9.68
N CYS A 67 -5.73 2.57 -8.55
CA CYS A 67 -5.12 1.25 -8.36
C CYS A 67 -5.95 0.33 -7.45
N ASP A 68 -6.75 0.88 -6.55
CA ASP A 68 -7.61 0.13 -5.60
C ASP A 68 -8.99 -0.13 -6.22
N ILE A 69 -9.10 -1.09 -7.15
CA ILE A 69 -10.30 -1.32 -7.97
C ILE A 69 -11.13 -2.46 -7.40
N VAL A 70 -12.44 -2.20 -7.23
CA VAL A 70 -13.46 -3.18 -6.86
C VAL A 70 -14.65 -3.06 -7.78
N GLY A 71 -15.16 -4.18 -8.24
CA GLY A 71 -16.28 -4.19 -9.17
C GLY A 71 -16.83 -5.58 -9.44
N THR A 72 -17.45 -5.71 -10.62
CA THR A 72 -18.10 -6.94 -11.07
C THR A 72 -17.55 -7.33 -12.43
N ARG A 73 -17.13 -8.58 -12.58
CA ARG A 73 -16.70 -9.14 -13.87
C ARG A 73 -17.90 -9.18 -14.82
N VAL A 74 -17.77 -8.51 -15.95
CA VAL A 74 -18.90 -8.37 -16.93
C VAL A 74 -19.38 -9.73 -17.43
N SER A 75 -18.47 -10.69 -17.67
CA SER A 75 -18.81 -11.97 -18.29
C SER A 75 -19.66 -12.91 -17.43
N ASN A 76 -19.63 -12.79 -16.09
CA ASN A 76 -20.29 -13.75 -15.20
C ASN A 76 -20.90 -13.14 -13.93
N GLY A 77 -20.82 -11.82 -13.74
CA GLY A 77 -21.37 -11.13 -12.57
C GLY A 77 -20.60 -11.35 -11.26
N GLU A 78 -19.40 -11.95 -11.29
CA GLU A 78 -18.60 -12.23 -10.11
C GLU A 78 -18.06 -10.95 -9.47
N ARG A 79 -18.23 -10.81 -8.14
CA ARG A 79 -17.67 -9.70 -7.36
C ARG A 79 -16.18 -9.89 -7.18
N VAL A 80 -15.41 -8.89 -7.59
CA VAL A 80 -13.94 -9.00 -7.59
C VAL A 80 -13.27 -7.71 -7.12
N MET A 81 -12.06 -7.86 -6.62
CA MET A 81 -11.08 -6.80 -6.54
C MET A 81 -9.89 -7.12 -7.43
N ILE A 82 -9.16 -6.09 -7.82
CA ILE A 82 -8.00 -6.26 -8.69
C ILE A 82 -6.73 -6.19 -7.86
N TYR A 83 -5.86 -7.20 -7.98
CA TYR A 83 -4.46 -7.06 -7.57
C TYR A 83 -3.78 -6.10 -8.56
N PRO A 84 -3.28 -4.94 -8.11
CA PRO A 84 -2.85 -3.90 -9.05
C PRO A 84 -1.49 -4.17 -9.70
N GLY A 85 -0.73 -5.16 -9.20
CA GLY A 85 0.60 -5.48 -9.73
C GLY A 85 0.59 -6.22 -11.05
N ILE A 86 1.19 -5.66 -12.10
CA ILE A 86 1.47 -6.34 -13.37
C ILE A 86 2.82 -7.05 -13.26
N PHE A 87 2.92 -8.28 -13.73
CA PHE A 87 4.13 -9.08 -13.66
C PHE A 87 4.22 -10.08 -14.83
N CYS A 88 5.43 -10.51 -15.19
CA CYS A 88 5.64 -11.33 -16.39
C CYS A 88 5.14 -12.79 -16.26
N GLY A 89 5.00 -13.33 -15.06
CA GLY A 89 4.55 -14.71 -14.79
C GLY A 89 5.59 -15.81 -15.06
N ARG A 90 6.80 -15.49 -15.58
CA ARG A 90 7.80 -16.48 -16.04
C ARG A 90 9.21 -16.33 -15.45
N CYS A 91 9.53 -15.22 -14.79
CA CYS A 91 10.84 -15.05 -14.17
C CYS A 91 10.93 -15.81 -12.83
N GLN A 92 12.16 -15.94 -12.31
CA GLN A 92 12.39 -16.65 -11.03
C GLN A 92 11.54 -16.15 -9.87
N TYR A 93 11.26 -14.85 -9.81
CA TYR A 93 10.42 -14.24 -8.76
C TYR A 93 8.95 -14.62 -8.91
N CYS A 94 8.44 -14.57 -10.16
CA CYS A 94 7.05 -14.94 -10.45
C CYS A 94 6.79 -16.45 -10.27
N LEU A 95 7.79 -17.30 -10.49
CA LEU A 95 7.69 -18.75 -10.37
C LEU A 95 8.01 -19.27 -8.95
N GLY A 96 8.43 -18.40 -8.03
CA GLY A 96 8.81 -18.82 -6.67
C GLY A 96 10.14 -19.58 -6.58
N ASN A 97 10.95 -19.57 -7.65
CA ASN A 97 12.26 -20.24 -7.72
C ASN A 97 13.39 -19.37 -7.18
N TYR A 98 13.06 -18.31 -6.46
CA TYR A 98 13.99 -17.37 -5.87
C TYR A 98 14.48 -17.88 -4.50
N ASN A 99 15.79 -18.15 -4.40
CA ASN A 99 16.43 -18.48 -3.13
C ASN A 99 16.63 -17.22 -2.29
N ASN A 100 15.66 -16.90 -1.45
CA ASN A 100 15.80 -15.81 -0.47
C ASN A 100 16.73 -16.26 0.67
N THR A 101 18.01 -15.92 0.58
CA THR A 101 19.00 -16.21 1.62
C THR A 101 18.76 -15.42 2.92
N SER A 102 17.92 -14.38 2.89
CA SER A 102 17.63 -13.53 4.06
C SER A 102 16.63 -14.14 5.06
N THR A 103 15.90 -15.21 4.69
CA THR A 103 14.91 -15.88 5.55
C THR A 103 15.40 -17.18 6.18
N ARG A 104 16.72 -17.48 6.11
CA ARG A 104 17.29 -18.57 6.91
C ARG A 104 17.29 -18.19 8.39
N ARG A 105 16.13 -18.24 9.03
CA ARG A 105 16.00 -18.30 10.49
C ARG A 105 15.22 -19.53 10.89
N GLU A 106 15.95 -20.30 11.72
CA GLU A 106 15.51 -21.33 12.64
C GLU A 106 15.05 -22.68 12.09
N GLY A 107 15.95 -23.62 12.34
CA GLY A 107 15.87 -25.04 12.38
C GLY A 107 14.51 -25.65 12.67
N LYS A 108 13.74 -25.86 11.65
CA LYS A 108 12.86 -27.02 11.57
C LYS A 108 13.28 -27.78 10.33
N ARG A 109 13.91 -28.94 10.51
CA ARG A 109 14.07 -29.97 9.49
C ARG A 109 12.70 -30.16 8.80
N ARG A 110 12.43 -29.40 7.76
CA ARG A 110 11.28 -29.67 6.90
C ARG A 110 11.59 -31.01 6.23
N ARG A 111 10.93 -32.09 6.72
CA ARG A 111 10.76 -33.32 5.98
C ARG A 111 10.38 -32.91 4.54
N ARG A 112 11.19 -33.35 3.57
CA ARG A 112 10.89 -33.31 2.15
C ARG A 112 9.61 -34.13 1.91
N ILE A 113 8.46 -33.55 2.19
CA ILE A 113 7.21 -34.03 1.62
C ILE A 113 7.20 -33.43 0.21
N ARG A 114 7.52 -34.26 -0.76
CA ARG A 114 7.19 -34.02 -2.17
C ARG A 114 5.66 -33.86 -2.24
N ARG A 115 5.20 -32.64 -2.10
CA ARG A 115 3.86 -32.25 -2.54
C ARG A 115 4.02 -31.80 -3.99
N ASN A 116 3.59 -32.68 -4.90
CA ASN A 116 3.23 -32.32 -6.27
C ASN A 116 1.95 -31.46 -6.21
N SER A 117 2.06 -30.20 -5.82
CA SER A 117 1.06 -29.19 -6.07
C SER A 117 1.79 -27.98 -6.67
N THR A 118 1.54 -27.76 -7.94
CA THR A 118 2.06 -26.66 -8.75
C THR A 118 1.53 -25.28 -8.31
N ASP A 119 0.80 -25.17 -7.20
CA ASP A 119 0.06 -23.98 -6.75
C ASP A 119 0.48 -23.44 -5.37
N ASP A 120 1.72 -23.68 -4.93
CA ASP A 120 2.21 -23.02 -3.71
C ASP A 120 2.69 -21.59 -4.02
N ASP A 121 1.76 -20.64 -4.02
CA ASP A 121 2.01 -19.22 -4.22
C ASP A 121 2.83 -18.57 -3.09
N SER A 122 3.12 -19.28 -2.01
CA SER A 122 3.79 -18.75 -0.81
C SER A 122 5.24 -18.27 -1.05
N ASN A 123 5.89 -18.82 -2.07
CA ASN A 123 7.27 -18.46 -2.44
C ASN A 123 7.36 -17.44 -3.58
N LYS A 124 6.24 -17.12 -4.22
CA LYS A 124 6.23 -16.12 -5.29
C LYS A 124 6.50 -14.72 -4.74
N ARG A 125 7.26 -13.95 -5.50
CA ARG A 125 7.65 -12.56 -5.20
C ARG A 125 7.46 -11.73 -6.46
N GLU A 126 6.28 -11.77 -7.06
CA GLU A 126 5.98 -11.07 -8.30
C GLU A 126 6.21 -9.56 -8.22
N ASN A 127 6.13 -8.97 -7.03
CA ASN A 127 6.48 -7.57 -6.78
C ASN A 127 8.00 -7.28 -6.90
N LEU A 128 8.84 -8.31 -7.06
CA LEU A 128 10.27 -8.20 -7.42
C LEU A 128 10.53 -8.48 -8.90
N CYS A 129 9.49 -8.70 -9.71
CA CYS A 129 9.63 -8.91 -11.15
C CYS A 129 10.24 -7.66 -11.82
N SER A 130 11.23 -7.82 -12.69
CA SER A 130 11.82 -6.70 -13.43
C SER A 130 10.83 -5.96 -14.34
N GLN A 131 9.73 -6.62 -14.72
CA GLN A 131 8.62 -6.04 -15.48
C GLN A 131 7.46 -5.61 -14.56
N PHE A 132 7.73 -5.45 -13.25
CA PHE A 132 6.67 -5.04 -12.33
C PHE A 132 6.20 -3.62 -12.62
N ALA A 133 4.89 -3.48 -12.72
CA ALA A 133 4.20 -2.22 -12.94
C ALA A 133 2.88 -2.22 -12.15
N ILE A 134 2.16 -1.11 -12.12
CA ILE A 134 0.92 -0.99 -11.34
C ILE A 134 -0.20 -0.44 -12.23
N ILE A 135 -1.32 -1.17 -12.31
CA ILE A 135 -2.54 -0.78 -13.01
C ILE A 135 -3.00 0.58 -12.49
N GLY A 136 -3.31 1.52 -13.38
CA GLY A 136 -3.74 2.88 -13.02
C GLY A 136 -2.66 3.73 -12.33
N GLY A 137 -1.44 3.18 -12.22
CA GLY A 137 -0.25 3.85 -11.73
C GLY A 137 0.81 3.95 -12.84
N PHE A 138 2.04 3.50 -12.55
CA PHE A 138 3.13 3.53 -13.53
C PHE A 138 3.11 2.30 -14.48
N SER A 139 2.08 2.24 -15.30
CA SER A 139 1.92 1.23 -16.39
C SER A 139 1.09 1.81 -17.53
N ASP A 140 1.03 1.11 -18.66
CA ASP A 140 0.12 1.45 -19.76
C ASP A 140 -1.32 0.98 -19.52
N TYR A 141 -1.58 0.28 -18.42
CA TYR A 141 -2.94 -0.11 -18.02
C TYR A 141 -3.66 1.05 -17.38
N ASN A 142 -4.80 1.42 -17.95
CA ASN A 142 -5.74 2.34 -17.32
C ASN A 142 -6.25 1.80 -15.99
N GLY A 143 -6.58 2.71 -15.08
CA GLY A 143 -7.04 2.41 -13.73
C GLY A 143 -8.55 2.55 -13.53
N GLY A 144 -8.91 2.67 -12.25
CA GLY A 144 -10.28 2.60 -11.77
C GLY A 144 -11.04 3.92 -11.71
N TYR A 145 -10.50 5.03 -12.23
CA TYR A 145 -11.29 6.28 -12.34
C TYR A 145 -12.16 6.27 -13.60
N ALA A 146 -12.87 5.18 -13.83
CA ALA A 146 -13.73 4.93 -14.99
C ALA A 146 -14.80 3.91 -14.66
N GLU A 147 -15.90 3.90 -15.42
CA GLU A 147 -16.97 2.91 -15.26
C GLU A 147 -16.48 1.47 -15.52
N ARG A 148 -15.50 1.31 -16.42
CA ARG A 148 -14.94 0.00 -16.81
C ARG A 148 -13.45 0.01 -16.95
N VAL A 149 -12.85 -1.15 -16.75
CA VAL A 149 -11.42 -1.39 -17.01
C VAL A 149 -11.18 -2.79 -17.58
N ALA A 150 -10.23 -2.90 -18.52
CA ALA A 150 -9.67 -4.18 -18.95
C ALA A 150 -8.44 -4.51 -18.12
N VAL A 151 -8.38 -5.70 -17.52
CA VAL A 151 -7.26 -6.14 -16.68
C VAL A 151 -6.90 -7.58 -16.98
N PRO A 152 -5.63 -8.00 -16.80
CA PRO A 152 -5.27 -9.40 -16.95
C PRO A 152 -6.06 -10.30 -15.99
N GLU A 153 -6.61 -11.41 -16.47
CA GLU A 153 -7.42 -12.33 -15.67
C GLU A 153 -6.69 -12.83 -14.42
N LYS A 154 -5.38 -13.03 -14.49
CA LYS A 154 -4.53 -13.42 -13.35
C LYS A 154 -4.51 -12.41 -12.19
N ASN A 155 -4.92 -11.17 -12.43
CA ASN A 155 -4.99 -10.10 -11.43
C ASN A 155 -6.32 -10.09 -10.66
N ILE A 156 -7.29 -10.89 -11.07
CA ILE A 156 -8.59 -11.00 -10.41
C ILE A 156 -8.45 -11.71 -9.07
N ILE A 157 -9.08 -11.15 -8.04
CA ILE A 157 -9.28 -11.77 -6.74
C ILE A 157 -10.77 -11.74 -6.44
N ARG A 158 -11.37 -12.91 -6.32
CA ARG A 158 -12.77 -13.06 -5.94
C ARG A 158 -12.98 -12.52 -4.53
N LEU A 159 -14.01 -11.71 -4.35
CA LEU A 159 -14.37 -11.16 -3.05
C LEU A 159 -15.29 -12.11 -2.27
N PRO A 160 -14.95 -12.44 -1.01
CA PRO A 160 -15.88 -13.14 -0.12
C PRO A 160 -17.12 -12.29 0.17
N ASP A 161 -18.30 -12.91 0.29
CA ASP A 161 -19.55 -12.21 0.56
C ASP A 161 -19.55 -11.38 1.86
N ARG A 162 -18.74 -11.80 2.83
CA ARG A 162 -18.55 -11.11 4.12
C ARG A 162 -17.77 -9.80 4.03
N LEU A 163 -17.09 -9.53 2.89
CA LEU A 163 -16.32 -8.31 2.70
C LEU A 163 -17.12 -7.32 1.85
N LYS A 164 -17.37 -6.14 2.40
CA LYS A 164 -18.06 -5.06 1.68
C LYS A 164 -17.16 -4.48 0.59
N ASP A 165 -17.75 -4.03 -0.53
CA ASP A 165 -17.03 -3.46 -1.66
C ASP A 165 -16.21 -2.23 -1.26
N GLU A 166 -16.77 -1.34 -0.43
CA GLU A 166 -16.07 -0.15 0.07
C GLU A 166 -14.84 -0.52 0.90
N THR A 167 -14.96 -1.56 1.74
CA THR A 167 -13.81 -2.05 2.51
C THR A 167 -12.75 -2.64 1.59
N ALA A 168 -13.15 -3.46 0.61
CA ALA A 168 -12.23 -4.05 -0.34
C ALA A 168 -11.46 -2.98 -1.14
N ALA A 169 -12.12 -1.88 -1.54
CA ALA A 169 -11.51 -0.75 -2.25
C ALA A 169 -10.46 0.04 -1.43
N THR A 170 -10.20 -0.34 -0.19
CA THR A 170 -9.12 0.25 0.63
C THR A 170 -7.86 -0.62 0.70
N LEU A 171 -7.92 -1.89 0.24
CA LEU A 171 -6.97 -2.92 0.65
C LEU A 171 -5.77 -3.09 -0.30
N ALA A 172 -5.97 -2.97 -1.61
CA ALA A 172 -5.01 -3.44 -2.60
C ALA A 172 -3.70 -2.64 -2.64
N VAL A 173 -3.70 -1.38 -2.23
CA VAL A 173 -2.47 -0.57 -2.14
C VAL A 173 -2.06 -0.35 -0.69
N SER A 174 -2.81 0.43 0.07
CA SER A 174 -2.40 0.89 1.41
C SER A 174 -2.23 -0.27 2.40
N TYR A 175 -3.24 -1.15 2.50
CA TYR A 175 -3.19 -2.26 3.44
C TYR A 175 -2.24 -3.37 2.99
N LEU A 176 -2.16 -3.65 1.69
CA LEU A 176 -1.20 -4.63 1.16
C LEU A 176 0.24 -4.18 1.40
N THR A 177 0.55 -2.90 1.15
CA THR A 177 1.86 -2.33 1.44
C THR A 177 2.21 -2.43 2.93
N ALA A 178 1.28 -2.05 3.81
CA ALA A 178 1.47 -2.17 5.25
C ALA A 178 1.65 -3.64 5.69
N TRP A 179 0.87 -4.56 5.14
CA TRP A 179 0.97 -6.00 5.41
C TRP A 179 2.33 -6.56 5.01
N ASN A 180 2.80 -6.24 3.79
CA ASN A 180 4.11 -6.66 3.31
C ASN A 180 5.23 -6.13 4.24
N MET A 181 5.22 -4.83 4.58
CA MET A 181 6.21 -4.25 5.48
C MET A 181 6.22 -4.92 6.86
N LEU A 182 5.06 -5.20 7.43
CA LEU A 182 4.94 -5.87 8.73
C LEU A 182 5.44 -7.32 8.68
N LYS A 183 5.10 -8.06 7.62
CA LYS A 183 5.53 -9.46 7.42
C LYS A 183 7.04 -9.57 7.20
N GLU A 184 7.61 -8.78 6.30
CA GLU A 184 9.05 -8.79 6.00
C GLU A 184 9.92 -8.37 7.20
N ASN A 185 9.35 -7.63 8.15
CA ASN A 185 10.02 -7.23 9.38
C ASN A 185 9.63 -8.04 10.62
N SER A 186 8.89 -9.16 10.42
CA SER A 186 8.51 -10.09 11.48
C SER A 186 7.75 -9.42 12.64
N ALA A 187 6.83 -8.52 12.27
CA ALA A 187 5.94 -7.87 13.24
C ALA A 187 5.08 -8.91 13.98
N SER A 188 5.02 -8.82 15.30
CA SER A 188 4.33 -9.80 16.14
C SER A 188 4.10 -9.24 17.55
N ARG A 189 3.37 -10.01 18.38
CA ARG A 189 3.26 -9.74 19.82
C ARG A 189 4.65 -9.56 20.43
N LYS A 190 4.84 -8.61 21.31
CA LYS A 190 6.10 -8.17 21.93
C LYS A 190 6.94 -7.19 21.10
N LYS A 191 6.61 -6.92 19.82
CA LYS A 191 7.31 -5.92 19.03
C LYS A 191 6.75 -4.52 19.32
N LYS A 192 7.64 -3.53 19.40
CA LYS A 192 7.33 -2.12 19.51
C LYS A 192 7.60 -1.47 18.16
N ILE A 193 6.59 -0.86 17.59
CA ILE A 193 6.60 -0.36 16.21
C ILE A 193 6.31 1.13 16.21
N LEU A 194 7.20 1.93 15.60
CA LEU A 194 6.95 3.33 15.29
C LEU A 194 6.37 3.44 13.87
N VAL A 195 5.27 4.16 13.73
CA VAL A 195 4.60 4.42 12.45
C VAL A 195 4.38 5.92 12.30
N TYR A 196 4.80 6.50 11.19
CA TYR A 196 4.53 7.90 10.90
C TYR A 196 3.13 8.11 10.33
N GLY A 197 2.56 9.32 10.56
CA GLY A 197 1.37 9.80 9.86
C GLY A 197 0.13 8.91 10.03
N ALA A 198 -0.41 8.83 11.25
CA ALA A 198 -1.57 7.98 11.59
C ALA A 198 -2.79 8.13 10.67
N SER A 199 -3.03 9.31 10.09
CA SER A 199 -4.20 9.59 9.26
C SER A 199 -4.03 9.18 7.78
N SER A 200 -2.81 8.86 7.34
CA SER A 200 -2.56 8.39 5.98
C SER A 200 -3.09 6.96 5.76
N GLY A 201 -3.33 6.58 4.50
CA GLY A 201 -3.78 5.23 4.18
C GLY A 201 -2.83 4.14 4.69
N VAL A 202 -1.52 4.27 4.46
CA VAL A 202 -0.50 3.30 4.92
C VAL A 202 -0.31 3.38 6.43
N GLY A 203 -0.29 4.59 7.01
CA GLY A 203 -0.16 4.77 8.46
C GLY A 203 -1.30 4.13 9.23
N MET A 204 -2.55 4.43 8.85
CA MET A 204 -3.75 3.81 9.42
C MET A 204 -3.72 2.28 9.27
N ALA A 205 -3.45 1.77 8.07
CA ALA A 205 -3.38 0.34 7.81
C ALA A 205 -2.34 -0.34 8.70
N THR A 206 -1.15 0.26 8.82
CA THR A 206 -0.07 -0.27 9.66
C THR A 206 -0.48 -0.33 11.13
N ILE A 207 -1.11 0.74 11.66
CA ILE A 207 -1.55 0.80 13.06
C ILE A 207 -2.57 -0.32 13.34
N GLN A 208 -3.61 -0.44 12.50
CA GLN A 208 -4.65 -1.46 12.68
C GLN A 208 -4.11 -2.89 12.55
N LEU A 209 -3.27 -3.14 11.55
CA LEU A 209 -2.68 -4.47 11.33
C LEU A 209 -1.68 -4.85 12.43
N ALA A 210 -0.79 -3.92 12.83
CA ALA A 210 0.19 -4.16 13.89
C ALA A 210 -0.49 -4.40 15.24
N ASN A 211 -1.53 -3.62 15.57
CA ASN A 211 -2.34 -3.84 16.76
C ASN A 211 -3.02 -5.22 16.73
N ALA A 212 -3.63 -5.63 15.60
CA ALA A 212 -4.25 -6.93 15.43
C ALA A 212 -3.26 -8.11 15.51
N LEU A 213 -1.97 -7.87 15.21
CA LEU A 213 -0.86 -8.80 15.42
C LEU A 213 -0.36 -8.82 16.88
N GLY A 214 -0.86 -7.91 17.74
CA GLY A 214 -0.52 -7.80 19.16
C GLY A 214 0.77 -7.02 19.43
N ALA A 215 1.26 -6.23 18.47
CA ALA A 215 2.40 -5.34 18.67
C ALA A 215 1.99 -4.07 19.44
N THR A 216 2.93 -3.45 20.14
CA THR A 216 2.74 -2.12 20.72
C THR A 216 3.04 -1.07 19.65
N VAL A 217 2.05 -0.22 19.35
CA VAL A 217 2.14 0.77 18.27
C VAL A 217 2.33 2.16 18.85
N ILE A 218 3.41 2.83 18.42
CA ILE A 218 3.69 4.25 18.64
C ILE A 218 3.48 4.94 17.30
N THR A 219 2.77 6.06 17.28
CA THR A 219 2.54 6.80 16.02
C THR A 219 2.73 8.29 16.16
N THR A 220 2.91 8.98 15.04
CA THR A 220 3.02 10.44 15.01
C THR A 220 1.80 11.08 14.36
N VAL A 221 1.44 12.25 14.86
CA VAL A 221 0.34 13.09 14.34
C VAL A 221 0.77 14.56 14.25
N SER A 222 0.01 15.38 13.51
CA SER A 222 0.25 16.82 13.36
C SER A 222 -0.88 17.70 13.93
N GLY A 223 -1.65 17.21 14.91
CA GLY A 223 -2.73 17.99 15.53
C GLY A 223 -3.73 17.13 16.30
N ASN A 224 -4.65 17.81 17.02
CA ASN A 224 -5.55 17.15 17.97
C ASN A 224 -6.57 16.23 17.28
N LEU A 225 -7.17 16.64 16.16
CA LEU A 225 -8.10 15.76 15.40
C LEU A 225 -7.45 14.46 14.97
N LYS A 226 -6.20 14.52 14.53
CA LYS A 226 -5.42 13.33 14.14
C LYS A 226 -5.00 12.49 15.35
N HIS A 227 -4.87 13.11 16.53
CA HIS A 227 -4.60 12.41 17.79
C HIS A 227 -5.77 11.49 18.17
N ASP A 228 -7.00 12.00 18.18
CA ASP A 228 -8.19 11.23 18.55
C ASP A 228 -8.44 10.12 17.52
N PHE A 229 -8.22 10.42 16.25
CA PHE A 229 -8.26 9.42 15.20
C PHE A 229 -7.24 8.29 15.43
N ALA A 230 -5.98 8.62 15.73
CA ALA A 230 -4.94 7.63 15.99
C ALA A 230 -5.28 6.70 17.16
N LYS A 231 -5.86 7.26 18.23
CA LYS A 231 -6.36 6.50 19.39
C LYS A 231 -7.49 5.55 18.97
N LYS A 232 -8.46 6.04 18.20
CA LYS A 232 -9.61 5.26 17.72
C LYS A 232 -9.19 4.06 16.86
N ILE A 233 -8.15 4.18 16.04
CA ILE A 233 -7.67 3.10 15.17
C ILE A 233 -6.70 2.13 15.85
N GLY A 234 -6.40 2.32 17.14
CA GLY A 234 -5.65 1.36 17.95
C GLY A 234 -4.17 1.69 18.19
N ALA A 235 -3.74 2.95 18.06
CA ALA A 235 -2.42 3.37 18.50
C ALA A 235 -2.33 3.35 20.05
N HIS A 236 -1.23 2.81 20.61
CA HIS A 236 -1.00 2.73 22.04
C HIS A 236 -0.36 4.02 22.59
N HIS A 237 0.55 4.60 21.82
CA HIS A 237 1.20 5.87 22.16
C HIS A 237 1.16 6.79 20.94
N ILE A 238 0.90 8.07 21.18
CA ILE A 238 0.71 9.06 20.12
C ILE A 238 1.59 10.26 20.43
N ILE A 239 2.44 10.64 19.47
CA ILE A 239 3.38 11.76 19.56
C ILE A 239 2.92 12.86 18.62
N ASN A 240 2.70 14.06 19.14
CA ASN A 240 2.42 15.22 18.30
C ASN A 240 3.74 15.82 17.80
N ARG A 241 4.14 15.48 16.55
CA ARG A 241 5.41 15.89 15.96
C ARG A 241 5.57 17.40 15.73
N THR A 242 4.49 18.18 15.84
CA THR A 242 4.57 19.64 15.72
C THR A 242 4.91 20.33 17.04
N ARG A 243 4.86 19.59 18.16
CA ARG A 243 5.10 20.11 19.51
C ARG A 243 6.15 19.33 20.30
N GLN A 244 6.53 18.14 19.82
CA GLN A 244 7.37 17.20 20.55
C GLN A 244 8.46 16.67 19.65
N ASP A 245 9.66 16.49 20.19
CA ASP A 245 10.74 15.75 19.52
C ASP A 245 10.43 14.25 19.52
N VAL A 246 10.25 13.67 18.33
CA VAL A 246 9.83 12.28 18.18
C VAL A 246 10.85 11.31 18.77
N THR A 247 12.16 11.55 18.60
CA THR A 247 13.21 10.66 19.13
C THR A 247 13.21 10.63 20.63
N ASN A 248 13.08 11.78 21.27
CA ASN A 248 13.06 11.91 22.73
C ASN A 248 11.78 11.26 23.32
N GLU A 249 10.63 11.49 22.69
CA GLU A 249 9.37 10.86 23.15
C GLU A 249 9.40 9.35 22.99
N VAL A 250 9.93 8.83 21.87
CA VAL A 250 10.13 7.39 21.69
C VAL A 250 11.03 6.82 22.78
N LYS A 251 12.13 7.49 23.15
CA LYS A 251 13.01 7.04 24.23
C LYS A 251 12.36 7.05 25.61
N LYS A 252 11.47 7.99 25.91
CA LYS A 252 10.68 7.98 27.15
C LYS A 252 9.75 6.77 27.23
N ILE A 253 9.12 6.39 26.12
CA ILE A 253 8.21 5.23 26.03
C ILE A 253 9.01 3.92 25.99
N VAL A 254 10.09 3.89 25.24
CA VAL A 254 10.95 2.72 24.99
C VAL A 254 12.41 3.14 25.08
N PRO A 255 13.04 3.12 26.28
CA PRO A 255 14.43 3.59 26.46
C PRO A 255 15.45 2.92 25.53
N ALA A 256 15.28 1.63 25.21
CA ALA A 256 16.14 0.90 24.29
C ALA A 256 15.91 1.24 22.81
N GLY A 257 14.85 1.97 22.46
CA GLY A 257 14.37 2.19 21.10
C GLY A 257 13.40 1.12 20.61
N VAL A 258 12.73 1.37 19.48
CA VAL A 258 11.71 0.48 18.89
C VAL A 258 12.32 -0.67 18.08
N ASP A 259 11.59 -1.77 17.96
CA ASP A 259 12.01 -2.93 17.15
C ASP A 259 11.93 -2.63 15.66
N ILE A 260 10.86 -1.94 15.24
CA ILE A 260 10.53 -1.70 13.84
C ILE A 260 10.10 -0.25 13.67
N VAL A 261 10.58 0.39 12.60
CA VAL A 261 10.04 1.65 12.10
C VAL A 261 9.41 1.40 10.74
N ILE A 262 8.19 1.88 10.56
CA ILE A 262 7.50 1.90 9.27
C ILE A 262 7.48 3.34 8.77
N ASP A 263 8.30 3.60 7.75
CA ASP A 263 8.49 4.93 7.18
C ASP A 263 7.97 4.97 5.74
N HIS A 264 6.95 5.77 5.52
CA HIS A 264 6.36 6.06 4.22
C HIS A 264 6.42 7.56 3.88
N VAL A 265 7.19 8.31 4.65
CA VAL A 265 7.33 9.77 4.52
C VAL A 265 8.58 10.13 3.69
N GLY A 266 9.72 9.54 4.01
CA GLY A 266 10.96 9.74 3.25
C GLY A 266 11.93 10.69 3.94
N ALA A 267 12.55 11.61 3.18
CA ALA A 267 13.72 12.40 3.58
C ALA A 267 13.63 13.03 4.98
N GLU A 268 12.51 13.68 5.32
CA GLU A 268 12.35 14.39 6.60
C GLU A 268 12.35 13.46 7.84
N THR A 269 12.00 12.20 7.68
CA THR A 269 11.85 11.27 8.81
C THR A 269 13.02 10.30 8.97
N TRP A 270 13.92 10.17 8.00
CA TRP A 270 14.97 9.15 8.01
C TRP A 270 15.92 9.24 9.19
N ALA A 271 16.44 10.40 9.51
CA ALA A 271 17.34 10.59 10.65
C ALA A 271 16.66 10.19 11.97
N THR A 272 15.40 10.64 12.16
CA THR A 272 14.58 10.30 13.33
C THR A 272 14.25 8.81 13.37
N SER A 273 13.93 8.21 12.24
CA SER A 273 13.66 6.77 12.10
C SER A 273 14.86 5.92 12.55
N ILE A 274 16.06 6.25 12.07
CA ILE A 274 17.30 5.57 12.46
C ILE A 274 17.63 5.77 13.95
N ALA A 275 17.45 7.00 14.46
CA ALA A 275 17.69 7.33 15.86
C ALA A 275 16.73 6.60 16.82
N ALA A 276 15.46 6.43 16.43
CA ALA A 276 14.43 5.77 17.21
C ALA A 276 14.61 4.24 17.34
N LEU A 277 15.33 3.60 16.42
CA LEU A 277 15.55 2.16 16.41
C LEU A 277 16.49 1.71 17.55
N ARG A 278 16.19 0.55 18.15
CA ARG A 278 17.11 -0.16 19.06
C ARG A 278 18.26 -0.82 18.31
N GLN A 279 19.20 -1.42 19.06
CA GLN A 279 20.20 -2.34 18.51
C GLN A 279 19.51 -3.50 17.76
N GLY A 280 19.96 -3.80 16.53
CA GLY A 280 19.38 -4.81 15.66
C GLY A 280 17.93 -4.49 15.21
N GLY A 281 17.52 -3.21 15.30
CA GLY A 281 16.22 -2.75 14.84
C GLY A 281 16.07 -2.77 13.31
N ARG A 282 14.84 -2.69 12.83
CA ARG A 282 14.52 -2.81 11.40
C ARG A 282 13.69 -1.61 10.94
N MET A 283 14.01 -1.07 9.78
CA MET A 283 13.28 0.02 9.12
C MET A 283 12.69 -0.48 7.81
N ALA A 284 11.37 -0.40 7.66
CA ALA A 284 10.70 -0.64 6.38
C ALA A 284 10.30 0.68 5.73
N VAL A 285 10.58 0.80 4.44
CA VAL A 285 10.40 2.04 3.67
C VAL A 285 9.56 1.76 2.43
N CYS A 286 8.52 2.55 2.18
CA CYS A 286 7.68 2.41 0.98
C CYS A 286 7.26 3.73 0.33
N GLY A 287 7.74 4.87 0.81
CA GLY A 287 7.29 6.17 0.32
C GLY A 287 8.35 7.26 0.41
N MET A 288 8.07 8.37 -0.27
CA MET A 288 8.99 9.50 -0.41
C MET A 288 8.24 10.84 -0.49
N THR A 289 7.14 10.98 0.26
CA THR A 289 6.28 12.18 0.22
C THR A 289 6.99 13.47 0.65
N SER A 290 8.08 13.36 1.44
CA SER A 290 8.90 14.51 1.86
C SER A 290 10.23 14.63 1.09
N GLY A 291 10.45 13.78 0.09
CA GLY A 291 11.67 13.77 -0.71
C GLY A 291 12.24 12.36 -0.90
N ASN A 292 12.96 12.16 -2.00
CA ASN A 292 13.50 10.87 -2.44
C ASN A 292 14.96 10.63 -2.00
N GLU A 293 15.65 11.62 -1.47
CA GLU A 293 17.04 11.53 -1.03
C GLU A 293 17.15 11.79 0.46
N ALA A 294 17.89 10.96 1.17
CA ALA A 294 18.11 11.09 2.60
C ALA A 294 19.54 10.73 2.99
N THR A 295 20.10 11.46 3.95
CA THR A 295 21.41 11.16 4.51
C THR A 295 21.31 10.05 5.56
N VAL A 296 22.19 9.05 5.44
CA VAL A 296 22.29 7.96 6.42
C VAL A 296 23.48 8.22 7.34
N PRO A 297 23.28 8.31 8.67
CA PRO A 297 24.38 8.41 9.63
C PRO A 297 25.09 7.05 9.74
N VAL A 298 26.10 6.84 8.90
CA VAL A 298 26.79 5.55 8.68
C VAL A 298 27.25 4.93 9.99
N ARG A 299 27.88 5.73 10.89
CA ARG A 299 28.32 5.23 12.20
C ARG A 299 27.18 4.61 13.02
N THR A 300 26.08 5.34 13.15
CA THR A 300 24.89 4.85 13.88
C THR A 300 24.31 3.61 13.23
N PHE A 301 24.28 3.59 11.91
CA PHE A 301 23.74 2.47 11.14
C PHE A 301 24.48 1.17 11.42
N TYR A 302 25.83 1.15 11.30
CA TYR A 302 26.57 -0.09 11.51
C TYR A 302 26.74 -0.44 13.00
N THR A 303 26.88 0.55 13.89
CA THR A 303 27.04 0.24 15.33
C THR A 303 25.75 -0.30 15.94
N LYS A 304 24.60 0.16 15.49
CA LYS A 304 23.30 -0.42 15.88
C LYS A 304 22.93 -1.69 15.11
N GLN A 305 23.68 -2.08 14.07
CA GLN A 305 23.38 -3.22 13.21
C GLN A 305 21.94 -3.15 12.64
N ILE A 306 21.56 -1.99 12.10
CA ILE A 306 20.22 -1.73 11.57
C ILE A 306 20.03 -2.46 10.25
N VAL A 307 18.82 -3.00 10.03
CA VAL A 307 18.40 -3.57 8.74
C VAL A 307 17.36 -2.65 8.11
N MET A 308 17.63 -2.20 6.88
CA MET A 308 16.67 -1.47 6.06
C MET A 308 16.04 -2.39 5.01
N VAL A 309 14.73 -2.28 4.82
CA VAL A 309 13.96 -3.08 3.87
C VAL A 309 13.09 -2.16 3.04
N GLY A 310 13.39 -2.06 1.74
CA GLY A 310 12.50 -1.42 0.77
C GLY A 310 11.25 -2.27 0.53
N SER A 311 10.10 -1.64 0.36
CA SER A 311 8.83 -2.32 0.11
C SER A 311 8.08 -1.62 -1.02
N LEU A 312 7.78 -2.35 -2.08
CA LEU A 312 6.91 -1.91 -3.15
C LEU A 312 5.69 -2.83 -3.19
N LEU A 313 4.53 -2.32 -2.73
CA LEU A 313 3.29 -3.08 -2.66
C LEU A 313 3.45 -4.37 -1.82
N GLY A 314 2.94 -5.47 -2.30
CA GLY A 314 3.09 -6.84 -1.80
C GLY A 314 2.70 -7.81 -2.91
N THR A 315 2.71 -9.12 -2.63
CA THR A 315 2.34 -10.13 -3.61
C THR A 315 0.83 -10.36 -3.66
N ARG A 316 0.37 -10.98 -4.76
CA ARG A 316 -1.03 -11.39 -4.89
C ARG A 316 -1.44 -12.36 -3.78
N ALA A 317 -0.56 -13.30 -3.42
CA ALA A 317 -0.78 -14.22 -2.32
C ALA A 317 -0.90 -13.49 -0.96
N GLN A 318 -0.08 -12.47 -0.72
CA GLN A 318 -0.19 -11.63 0.47
C GLN A 318 -1.51 -10.85 0.51
N LEU A 319 -2.04 -10.40 -0.63
CA LEU A 319 -3.35 -9.73 -0.67
C LEU A 319 -4.48 -10.71 -0.27
N GLN A 320 -4.44 -11.95 -0.75
CA GLN A 320 -5.41 -12.96 -0.35
C GLN A 320 -5.28 -13.32 1.16
N GLU A 321 -4.06 -13.42 1.67
CA GLU A 321 -3.80 -13.62 3.11
C GLU A 321 -4.35 -12.45 3.94
N LEU A 322 -4.12 -11.22 3.48
CA LEU A 322 -4.60 -9.99 4.11
C LEU A 322 -6.13 -9.94 4.17
N ILE A 323 -6.84 -10.26 3.09
CA ILE A 323 -8.31 -10.32 3.06
C ILE A 323 -8.81 -11.27 4.15
N ASN A 324 -8.25 -12.46 4.21
CA ASN A 324 -8.63 -13.47 5.21
C ASN A 324 -8.31 -12.97 6.64
N PHE A 325 -7.19 -12.27 6.83
CA PHE A 325 -6.80 -11.71 8.12
C PHE A 325 -7.74 -10.60 8.56
N ILE A 326 -8.10 -9.67 7.67
CA ILE A 326 -9.04 -8.57 7.90
C ILE A 326 -10.40 -9.11 8.36
N ILE A 327 -10.94 -10.10 7.64
CA ILE A 327 -12.22 -10.74 7.97
C ILE A 327 -12.15 -11.44 9.33
N ARG A 328 -11.12 -12.27 9.56
CA ARG A 328 -10.95 -13.02 10.81
C ARG A 328 -10.78 -12.13 12.02
N LYS A 329 -10.03 -11.04 11.88
CA LYS A 329 -9.75 -10.09 12.97
C LYS A 329 -10.79 -8.97 13.08
N LYS A 330 -11.79 -8.95 12.20
CA LYS A 330 -12.83 -7.91 12.15
C LYS A 330 -12.24 -6.50 12.11
N ILE A 331 -11.22 -6.31 11.27
CA ILE A 331 -10.60 -5.00 11.07
C ILE A 331 -11.49 -4.19 10.15
N HIS A 332 -11.75 -2.94 10.53
CA HIS A 332 -12.57 -2.01 9.78
C HIS A 332 -11.72 -0.83 9.31
N PRO A 333 -11.24 -0.83 8.06
CA PRO A 333 -10.62 0.34 7.47
C PRO A 333 -11.50 1.57 7.60
N VAL A 334 -10.92 2.70 8.00
CA VAL A 334 -11.70 3.94 8.08
C VAL A 334 -11.75 4.59 6.70
N ILE A 335 -12.94 4.80 6.21
CA ILE A 335 -13.23 5.57 5.00
C ILE A 335 -13.58 6.98 5.45
N ASP A 336 -12.78 7.95 5.02
CA ASP A 336 -12.96 9.35 5.34
C ASP A 336 -14.12 9.96 4.54
N SER A 337 -14.14 9.70 3.25
CA SER A 337 -15.15 10.23 2.33
C SER A 337 -15.27 9.37 1.08
N VAL A 338 -16.46 9.44 0.49
CA VAL A 338 -16.78 8.80 -0.79
C VAL A 338 -17.26 9.91 -1.73
N PHE A 339 -16.57 10.09 -2.85
CA PHE A 339 -16.90 11.05 -3.88
C PHE A 339 -17.49 10.34 -5.10
N PRO A 340 -18.44 10.93 -5.83
CA PRO A 340 -18.79 10.42 -7.15
C PRO A 340 -17.59 10.58 -8.11
N LEU A 341 -17.55 9.77 -9.17
CA LEU A 341 -16.43 9.76 -10.13
C LEU A 341 -16.10 11.16 -10.68
N GLN A 342 -17.10 11.93 -11.03
CA GLN A 342 -16.96 13.29 -11.58
C GLN A 342 -16.20 14.24 -10.65
N ASP A 343 -16.20 13.98 -9.35
CA ASP A 343 -15.55 14.79 -8.33
C ASP A 343 -14.15 14.26 -7.95
N ALA A 344 -13.56 13.39 -8.77
CA ALA A 344 -12.22 12.83 -8.53
C ALA A 344 -11.14 13.91 -8.35
N LYS A 345 -11.28 15.05 -9.04
CA LYS A 345 -10.42 16.22 -8.88
C LYS A 345 -10.46 16.76 -7.44
N GLU A 346 -11.65 16.95 -6.88
CA GLU A 346 -11.81 17.44 -5.49
C GLU A 346 -11.34 16.41 -4.47
N ALA A 347 -11.55 15.13 -4.76
CA ALA A 347 -11.05 14.05 -3.93
C ALA A 347 -9.50 14.01 -3.88
N GLN A 348 -8.81 14.23 -5.02
CA GLN A 348 -7.35 14.36 -5.04
C GLN A 348 -6.88 15.63 -4.33
N LYS A 349 -7.52 16.79 -4.52
CA LYS A 349 -7.22 18.03 -3.78
C LYS A 349 -7.28 17.82 -2.26
N LYS A 350 -8.31 17.13 -1.78
CA LYS A 350 -8.45 16.79 -0.35
C LYS A 350 -7.27 15.95 0.14
N MET A 351 -6.80 14.99 -0.66
CA MET A 351 -5.64 14.16 -0.33
C MET A 351 -4.34 15.00 -0.32
N GLU A 352 -4.10 15.82 -1.32
CA GLU A 352 -2.93 16.70 -1.42
C GLU A 352 -2.85 17.68 -0.23
N ALA A 353 -3.99 18.21 0.20
CA ALA A 353 -4.08 19.07 1.37
C ALA A 353 -3.88 18.33 2.72
N GLY A 354 -3.80 16.99 2.72
CA GLY A 354 -3.64 16.18 3.93
C GLY A 354 -4.82 16.30 4.92
N MET A 355 -6.01 16.68 4.44
CA MET A 355 -7.22 16.92 5.24
C MET A 355 -8.10 15.68 5.40
N HIS A 356 -7.55 14.49 5.20
CA HIS A 356 -8.29 13.22 5.32
C HIS A 356 -7.86 12.42 6.54
N LEU A 357 -8.78 11.64 7.08
CA LEU A 357 -8.60 10.72 8.21
C LEU A 357 -8.92 9.28 7.75
N GLY A 358 -8.00 8.65 7.04
CA GLY A 358 -8.21 7.33 6.44
C GLY A 358 -8.25 7.35 4.92
N LYS A 359 -9.07 6.48 4.30
CA LYS A 359 -9.13 6.33 2.84
C LYS A 359 -10.22 7.22 2.23
N ILE A 360 -9.91 7.76 1.07
CA ILE A 360 -10.88 8.43 0.19
C ILE A 360 -11.24 7.45 -0.93
N LEU A 361 -12.52 7.32 -1.25
CA LEU A 361 -13.02 6.46 -2.32
C LEU A 361 -13.72 7.29 -3.40
N LEU A 362 -13.66 6.78 -4.62
CA LEU A 362 -14.59 7.14 -5.70
C LEU A 362 -15.66 6.06 -5.80
N LYS A 363 -16.91 6.48 -6.00
CA LYS A 363 -18.05 5.63 -6.33
C LYS A 363 -18.44 5.88 -7.79
N LEU A 364 -18.65 4.81 -8.53
CA LEU A 364 -18.97 4.81 -9.95
C LEU A 364 -20.40 4.38 -10.19
#